data_d748e0786f0e13fbad0b1abed3134f83
#
_entry.id   d748e0786f0e13fbad0b1abed3134f83
#
_cell.length_a   1.000
_cell.length_b   1.000
_cell.length_c   1.000
_cell.angle_alpha   90.00
_cell.angle_beta   90.00
_cell.angle_gamma   90.00
#
_symmetry.space_group_name_H-M   'P 1'
#
loop_
_entity.id
_entity.type
_entity.pdbx_description
1 polymer ?
#
loop_
_entity_poly.entity_id
_entity_poly.type
_entity_poly.pdbx_seq_one_letter_code
_entity_poly.pdbx_strand_id
1 'polypeptide(L)'
;MDLSFAKRGVSTAFSSTASRLAADVDQSGKVDQKDIQLLQDYLLGRITSFPTAEKEIDLTAMEQLFSSITPIASYKANGENNPLFTQRFGADPGVMEYNGRVYVYTTNDVIEYDGNGNVTENTYAQVNKINCISSDDMVNWTDHGAIPVAGASGIAKWADCSWAPCAAHKTINGKEKFFLYFCNGGNGVSVLTADSPTGPWSDPLGKALITRATPNCGDITWLFDPAVFVDDDGTGYLCFGGGVPDGKNEMPDTSRVVKLGEDMISLADTPITIHAPYLFEDSSINKIGDTYYYTYCSNWKTTGNTYGMTSGAIEYMTASNPLGPYTYGGELFPNQGKFFGLYGNNHHSICEVNGQLYLFYHNRSVEQAMGIEGNYRSPQVDQITISGTKLHTVTGTMQGIAQQKSINPYSKIQAETMSNQAGINVRGLSDTIVTDIDKGDWLQVSGVNFSKGASKIILTASSKNGCAVKICTGSPTGKAVGYAEIPAGGKMAEVTASVQGLSGKQDLYFVFSAQAEMDSWIAK
;
A
#
# COMPACT_ATOMS: atom_id res chain seq x y z
N MET A 1 -7.04 -38.55 -36.29
CA MET A 1 -6.05 -37.85 -37.17
C MET A 1 -5.07 -38.86 -37.70
N ASP A 2 -4.68 -38.78 -38.98
CA ASP A 2 -3.82 -39.78 -39.63
C ASP A 2 -2.36 -39.28 -39.62
N LEU A 3 -1.47 -40.06 -39.00
CA LEU A 3 -0.05 -39.75 -38.90
C LEU A 3 0.60 -39.57 -40.29
N SER A 4 0.11 -40.30 -41.30
CA SER A 4 0.59 -40.18 -42.69
C SER A 4 0.26 -38.82 -43.31
N PHE A 5 -0.83 -38.19 -42.86
CA PHE A 5 -1.27 -36.87 -43.27
C PHE A 5 -0.37 -35.77 -42.68
N ALA A 6 -0.03 -35.85 -41.38
CA ALA A 6 0.89 -34.92 -40.74
C ALA A 6 2.31 -35.03 -41.32
N LYS A 7 2.82 -36.25 -41.57
CA LYS A 7 4.13 -36.49 -42.23
C LYS A 7 4.24 -35.85 -43.61
N ARG A 8 3.17 -35.83 -44.39
CA ARG A 8 3.15 -35.14 -45.69
C ARG A 8 3.23 -33.63 -45.57
N GLY A 9 2.61 -33.04 -44.54
CA GLY A 9 2.63 -31.61 -44.29
C GLY A 9 4.00 -31.05 -43.92
N VAL A 10 4.88 -31.85 -43.32
CA VAL A 10 6.28 -31.48 -43.05
C VAL A 10 7.14 -31.43 -44.30
N SER A 11 6.82 -32.21 -45.32
CA SER A 11 7.60 -32.31 -46.55
C SER A 11 7.00 -31.56 -47.74
N THR A 12 5.71 -31.23 -47.72
CA THR A 12 4.97 -30.56 -48.80
C THR A 12 3.93 -29.63 -48.25
N ALA A 13 3.57 -28.54 -48.98
CA ALA A 13 2.55 -27.60 -48.57
C ALA A 13 1.15 -28.27 -48.47
N PHE A 14 0.37 -27.93 -47.46
CA PHE A 14 -1.00 -28.37 -47.31
C PHE A 14 -1.90 -27.73 -48.36
N SER A 15 -2.85 -28.49 -48.86
CA SER A 15 -3.84 -28.03 -49.87
C SER A 15 -4.87 -27.02 -49.32
N SER A 16 -5.01 -26.90 -48.00
CA SER A 16 -5.91 -25.95 -47.39
C SER A 16 -5.41 -25.54 -45.98
N THR A 17 -5.85 -24.36 -45.52
CA THR A 17 -5.62 -23.88 -44.15
C THR A 17 -6.20 -24.83 -43.10
N ALA A 18 -7.42 -25.40 -43.34
CA ALA A 18 -8.02 -26.37 -42.45
C ALA A 18 -7.21 -27.65 -42.30
N SER A 19 -6.59 -28.13 -43.38
CA SER A 19 -5.67 -29.29 -43.35
C SER A 19 -4.41 -29.02 -42.55
N ARG A 20 -3.85 -27.82 -42.69
CA ARG A 20 -2.68 -27.39 -41.90
C ARG A 20 -3.01 -27.31 -40.41
N LEU A 21 -4.11 -26.65 -40.05
CA LEU A 21 -4.56 -26.53 -38.65
C LEU A 21 -4.85 -27.89 -38.00
N ALA A 22 -5.35 -28.88 -38.79
CA ALA A 22 -5.59 -30.22 -38.29
C ALA A 22 -4.31 -31.04 -38.05
N ALA A 23 -3.20 -30.67 -38.67
CA ALA A 23 -1.92 -31.32 -38.52
C ALA A 23 -0.99 -30.64 -37.47
N ASP A 24 -1.25 -29.39 -37.17
CA ASP A 24 -0.60 -28.60 -36.11
C ASP A 24 -1.27 -28.95 -34.78
N VAL A 25 -0.88 -30.07 -34.19
CA VAL A 25 -1.55 -30.65 -33.01
C VAL A 25 -1.16 -29.99 -31.71
N ASP A 26 0.00 -29.33 -31.69
CA ASP A 26 0.43 -28.52 -30.54
C ASP A 26 0.04 -27.04 -30.66
N GLN A 27 -0.62 -26.67 -31.77
CA GLN A 27 -1.10 -25.31 -32.06
C GLN A 27 0.03 -24.24 -32.09
N SER A 28 1.25 -24.66 -32.49
CA SER A 28 2.41 -23.77 -32.59
C SER A 28 2.31 -22.77 -33.77
N GLY A 29 1.37 -22.99 -34.68
CA GLY A 29 1.27 -22.29 -35.96
C GLY A 29 2.11 -22.88 -37.09
N LYS A 30 2.93 -23.89 -36.77
CA LYS A 30 3.77 -24.63 -37.73
C LYS A 30 3.41 -26.10 -37.66
N VAL A 31 3.59 -26.81 -38.78
CA VAL A 31 3.50 -28.28 -38.78
C VAL A 31 4.93 -28.81 -38.98
N ASP A 32 5.47 -29.44 -37.95
CA ASP A 32 6.87 -29.88 -37.93
C ASP A 32 7.02 -31.30 -37.33
N GLN A 33 8.25 -31.69 -37.06
CA GLN A 33 8.56 -33.02 -36.54
C GLN A 33 7.99 -33.26 -35.13
N LYS A 34 7.77 -32.20 -34.37
CA LYS A 34 7.20 -32.29 -33.04
C LYS A 34 5.71 -32.69 -33.06
N ASP A 35 4.94 -32.19 -34.03
CA ASP A 35 3.56 -32.64 -34.25
C ASP A 35 3.47 -34.13 -34.58
N ILE A 36 4.39 -34.59 -35.41
CA ILE A 36 4.48 -36.02 -35.75
C ILE A 36 4.77 -36.85 -34.50
N GLN A 37 5.70 -36.41 -33.65
CA GLN A 37 6.04 -37.10 -32.43
C GLN A 37 4.86 -37.12 -31.44
N LEU A 38 4.17 -35.99 -31.25
CA LEU A 38 3.02 -35.88 -30.40
C LEU A 38 1.85 -36.77 -30.88
N LEU A 39 1.61 -36.83 -32.18
CA LEU A 39 0.62 -37.75 -32.76
C LEU A 39 1.00 -39.21 -32.52
N GLN A 40 2.29 -39.56 -32.63
CA GLN A 40 2.78 -40.93 -32.34
C GLN A 40 2.57 -41.28 -30.86
N ASP A 41 2.93 -40.38 -29.96
CA ASP A 41 2.80 -40.59 -28.52
C ASP A 41 1.32 -40.69 -28.07
N TYR A 42 0.44 -39.91 -28.68
CA TYR A 42 -1.00 -40.03 -28.48
C TYR A 42 -1.57 -41.37 -28.97
N LEU A 43 -1.20 -41.78 -30.18
CA LEU A 43 -1.64 -43.06 -30.77
C LEU A 43 -1.10 -44.28 -30.01
N LEU A 44 0.07 -44.14 -29.37
CA LEU A 44 0.67 -45.17 -28.52
C LEU A 44 0.18 -45.14 -27.07
N GLY A 45 -0.76 -44.21 -26.72
CA GLY A 45 -1.28 -44.04 -25.38
C GLY A 45 -0.26 -43.51 -24.37
N ARG A 46 0.84 -42.90 -24.81
CA ARG A 46 1.86 -42.29 -23.98
C ARG A 46 1.41 -40.92 -23.43
N ILE A 47 0.58 -40.23 -24.19
CA ILE A 47 -0.12 -39.01 -23.79
C ILE A 47 -1.62 -39.13 -24.03
N THR A 48 -2.45 -38.49 -23.22
CA THR A 48 -3.91 -38.51 -23.32
C THR A 48 -4.49 -37.25 -23.96
N SER A 49 -3.67 -36.20 -24.08
CA SER A 49 -4.01 -34.93 -24.75
C SER A 49 -2.73 -34.37 -25.41
N PHE A 50 -2.93 -33.50 -26.41
CA PHE A 50 -1.82 -32.79 -27.03
C PHE A 50 -1.42 -31.60 -26.15
N PRO A 51 -0.13 -31.44 -25.78
CA PRO A 51 0.32 -30.19 -25.15
C PRO A 51 0.22 -29.07 -26.19
N THR A 52 -0.33 -27.93 -25.78
CA THR A 52 -0.29 -26.72 -26.61
C THR A 52 1.14 -26.21 -26.62
N ALA A 53 1.74 -26.02 -27.81
CA ALA A 53 3.05 -25.37 -27.89
C ALA A 53 2.96 -23.94 -27.37
N GLU A 54 3.96 -23.50 -26.64
CA GLU A 54 4.12 -22.07 -26.37
C GLU A 54 4.31 -21.38 -27.74
N LYS A 55 3.41 -20.45 -28.08
CA LYS A 55 3.53 -19.65 -29.30
C LYS A 55 4.86 -18.90 -29.27
N GLU A 56 5.74 -19.15 -30.24
CA GLU A 56 6.97 -18.36 -30.36
C GLU A 56 6.61 -16.89 -30.58
N ILE A 57 7.04 -16.03 -29.65
CA ILE A 57 6.86 -14.58 -29.76
C ILE A 57 7.81 -14.05 -30.82
N ASP A 58 7.31 -13.28 -31.78
CA ASP A 58 8.14 -12.56 -32.75
C ASP A 58 8.84 -11.39 -32.04
N LEU A 59 10.07 -11.61 -31.62
CA LEU A 59 10.89 -10.62 -30.91
C LEU A 59 11.08 -9.34 -31.71
N THR A 60 11.24 -9.44 -33.04
CA THR A 60 11.40 -8.26 -33.90
C THR A 60 10.14 -7.41 -33.92
N ALA A 61 8.96 -8.04 -34.04
CA ALA A 61 7.70 -7.34 -33.96
C ALA A 61 7.47 -6.70 -32.58
N MET A 62 7.86 -7.37 -31.49
CA MET A 62 7.79 -6.82 -30.13
C MET A 62 8.72 -5.62 -29.95
N GLU A 63 9.95 -5.70 -30.40
CA GLU A 63 10.90 -4.58 -30.36
C GLU A 63 10.38 -3.36 -31.13
N GLN A 64 9.83 -3.57 -32.34
CA GLN A 64 9.20 -2.51 -33.11
C GLN A 64 7.99 -1.91 -32.40
N LEU A 65 7.10 -2.72 -31.82
CA LEU A 65 5.93 -2.26 -31.07
C LEU A 65 6.38 -1.35 -29.93
N PHE A 66 7.28 -1.84 -29.06
CA PHE A 66 7.71 -1.09 -27.88
C PHE A 66 8.63 0.09 -28.19
N SER A 67 9.28 0.13 -29.37
CA SER A 67 10.02 1.33 -29.81
C SER A 67 9.11 2.54 -30.05
N SER A 68 7.82 2.30 -30.30
CA SER A 68 6.79 3.35 -30.51
C SER A 68 6.02 3.70 -29.24
N ILE A 69 6.32 3.06 -28.11
CA ILE A 69 5.63 3.27 -26.83
C ILE A 69 6.55 4.07 -25.90
N THR A 70 6.10 5.26 -25.51
CA THR A 70 6.74 6.04 -24.44
C THR A 70 6.08 5.65 -23.11
N PRO A 71 6.82 5.08 -22.15
CA PRO A 71 6.29 4.84 -20.83
C PRO A 71 5.79 6.12 -20.17
N ILE A 72 4.66 6.02 -19.47
CA ILE A 72 4.07 7.14 -18.73
C ILE A 72 5.01 7.55 -17.58
N ALA A 73 5.07 8.84 -17.27
CA ALA A 73 5.85 9.34 -16.15
C ALA A 73 5.18 8.98 -14.82
N SER A 74 5.95 8.46 -13.88
CA SER A 74 5.49 8.25 -12.51
C SER A 74 5.51 9.53 -11.69
N TYR A 75 4.67 9.60 -10.66
CA TYR A 75 4.69 10.65 -9.65
C TYR A 75 5.80 10.47 -8.60
N LYS A 76 6.55 9.40 -8.67
CA LYS A 76 7.74 9.11 -7.85
C LYS A 76 8.93 8.86 -8.77
N ALA A 77 10.07 9.51 -8.50
CA ALA A 77 11.26 9.34 -9.32
C ALA A 77 11.86 7.93 -9.17
N ASN A 78 12.57 7.48 -10.21
CA ASN A 78 13.24 6.19 -10.16
C ASN A 78 14.35 6.20 -9.09
N GLY A 79 14.34 5.18 -8.23
CA GLY A 79 15.27 5.05 -7.11
C GLY A 79 14.82 5.73 -5.81
N GLU A 80 13.68 6.42 -5.80
CA GLU A 80 13.01 6.89 -4.59
C GLU A 80 12.10 5.80 -4.02
N ASN A 81 12.04 5.68 -2.68
CA ASN A 81 11.18 4.72 -1.97
C ASN A 81 9.95 5.40 -1.34
N ASN A 82 9.97 6.72 -1.20
CA ASN A 82 8.84 7.56 -0.82
C ASN A 82 8.23 8.26 -2.05
N PRO A 83 6.91 8.49 -2.08
CA PRO A 83 5.89 7.98 -1.16
C PRO A 83 5.69 6.45 -1.28
N LEU A 84 5.00 5.84 -0.31
CA LEU A 84 4.78 4.39 -0.26
C LEU A 84 3.97 3.88 -1.45
N PHE A 85 3.01 4.66 -1.91
CA PHE A 85 2.21 4.41 -3.11
C PHE A 85 1.78 5.72 -3.79
N THR A 86 1.41 5.66 -5.07
CA THR A 86 1.10 6.85 -5.89
C THR A 86 -0.19 6.74 -6.71
N GLN A 87 -0.88 5.58 -6.71
CA GLN A 87 -2.10 5.34 -7.48
C GLN A 87 -3.35 5.99 -6.88
N ARG A 88 -3.27 6.50 -5.65
CA ARG A 88 -4.28 7.30 -4.96
C ARG A 88 -3.64 8.09 -3.83
N PHE A 89 -4.40 8.94 -3.17
CA PHE A 89 -3.92 9.69 -2.02
C PHE A 89 -4.11 8.89 -0.72
N GLY A 90 -3.24 9.13 0.26
CA GLY A 90 -3.30 8.52 1.57
C GLY A 90 -2.68 9.42 2.62
N ALA A 91 -3.43 9.67 3.67
CA ALA A 91 -3.04 10.54 4.77
C ALA A 91 -3.04 9.81 6.11
N ASP A 92 -2.51 10.46 7.14
CA ASP A 92 -2.65 10.04 8.53
C ASP A 92 -2.29 8.56 8.73
N PRO A 93 -1.04 8.14 8.44
CA PRO A 93 -0.68 6.73 8.42
C PRO A 93 -0.72 6.10 9.80
N GLY A 94 -1.67 5.19 10.05
CA GLY A 94 -1.70 4.28 11.19
C GLY A 94 -0.97 2.99 10.84
N VAL A 95 0.01 2.59 11.65
CA VAL A 95 0.92 1.49 11.31
C VAL A 95 0.86 0.38 12.34
N MET A 96 0.88 -0.86 11.86
CA MET A 96 0.90 -2.06 12.69
C MET A 96 1.90 -3.06 12.10
N GLU A 97 2.83 -3.56 12.91
CA GLU A 97 3.64 -4.74 12.56
C GLU A 97 2.89 -6.01 12.98
N TYR A 98 2.87 -7.02 12.13
CA TYR A 98 2.34 -8.33 12.46
C TYR A 98 3.07 -9.43 11.69
N ASN A 99 3.67 -10.38 12.41
CA ASN A 99 4.40 -11.54 11.86
C ASN A 99 5.51 -11.14 10.86
N GLY A 100 6.26 -10.09 11.15
CA GLY A 100 7.37 -9.62 10.31
C GLY A 100 6.91 -8.86 9.07
N ARG A 101 5.62 -8.51 8.97
CA ARG A 101 5.04 -7.70 7.90
C ARG A 101 4.45 -6.42 8.46
N VAL A 102 4.71 -5.31 7.80
CA VAL A 102 4.20 -3.99 8.18
C VAL A 102 2.92 -3.71 7.39
N TYR A 103 1.87 -3.34 8.10
CA TYR A 103 0.58 -2.91 7.55
C TYR A 103 0.41 -1.42 7.81
N VAL A 104 0.06 -0.68 6.78
CA VAL A 104 -0.19 0.78 6.86
C VAL A 104 -1.62 1.04 6.41
N TYR A 105 -2.37 1.68 7.29
CA TYR A 105 -3.73 2.14 7.03
C TYR A 105 -3.70 3.64 6.90
N THR A 106 -4.33 4.19 5.87
CA THR A 106 -4.33 5.65 5.67
C THR A 106 -5.73 6.16 5.38
N THR A 107 -6.00 7.37 5.81
CA THR A 107 -7.15 8.16 5.34
C THR A 107 -7.11 8.21 3.82
N ASN A 108 -8.19 7.84 3.14
CA ASN A 108 -8.26 7.89 1.69
C ASN A 108 -8.75 9.26 1.23
N ASP A 109 -7.83 10.20 1.00
CA ASP A 109 -8.17 11.51 0.43
C ASP A 109 -8.73 11.34 -0.99
N VAL A 110 -9.82 12.04 -1.28
CA VAL A 110 -10.52 12.00 -2.56
C VAL A 110 -10.45 13.38 -3.19
N ILE A 111 -10.01 13.46 -4.46
CA ILE A 111 -9.97 14.74 -5.16
C ILE A 111 -11.38 15.29 -5.31
N GLU A 112 -11.57 16.52 -4.85
CA GLU A 112 -12.81 17.27 -4.99
C GLU A 112 -12.72 18.26 -6.14
N TYR A 113 -13.83 18.47 -6.86
CA TYR A 113 -13.90 19.33 -8.02
C TYR A 113 -15.02 20.36 -7.86
N ASP A 114 -14.78 21.57 -8.34
CA ASP A 114 -15.81 22.61 -8.49
C ASP A 114 -16.79 22.29 -9.64
N GLY A 115 -17.82 23.15 -9.80
CA GLY A 115 -18.79 23.00 -10.89
C GLY A 115 -18.22 23.18 -12.30
N ASN A 116 -16.97 23.62 -12.44
CA ASN A 116 -16.26 23.79 -13.70
C ASN A 116 -15.25 22.65 -13.96
N GLY A 117 -15.10 21.72 -13.02
CA GLY A 117 -14.16 20.62 -13.10
C GLY A 117 -12.74 20.95 -12.64
N ASN A 118 -12.52 22.09 -11.98
CA ASN A 118 -11.22 22.39 -11.38
C ASN A 118 -11.09 21.70 -10.01
N VAL A 119 -9.87 21.25 -9.70
CA VAL A 119 -9.55 20.71 -8.38
C VAL A 119 -9.74 21.80 -7.31
N THR A 120 -10.38 21.44 -6.21
CA THR A 120 -10.60 22.33 -5.06
C THR A 120 -9.85 21.84 -3.84
N GLU A 121 -9.87 22.62 -2.77
CA GLU A 121 -9.34 22.20 -1.48
C GLU A 121 -10.11 20.99 -0.93
N ASN A 122 -9.39 20.01 -0.41
CA ASN A 122 -9.95 18.84 0.26
C ASN A 122 -10.74 19.27 1.51
N THR A 123 -12.03 19.11 1.47
CA THR A 123 -12.91 19.41 2.61
C THR A 123 -12.98 18.26 3.62
N TYR A 124 -12.37 17.11 3.28
CA TYR A 124 -12.43 15.84 4.01
C TYR A 124 -13.85 15.25 4.16
N ALA A 125 -14.87 15.90 3.61
CA ALA A 125 -16.27 15.46 3.72
C ALA A 125 -16.55 14.18 2.93
N GLN A 126 -15.75 13.90 1.88
CA GLN A 126 -15.89 12.70 1.05
C GLN A 126 -15.00 11.53 1.52
N VAL A 127 -14.24 11.70 2.59
CA VAL A 127 -13.35 10.68 3.13
C VAL A 127 -14.15 9.67 3.95
N ASN A 128 -14.53 8.57 3.31
CA ASN A 128 -15.32 7.49 3.91
C ASN A 128 -14.68 6.09 3.75
N LYS A 129 -13.43 6.05 3.26
CA LYS A 129 -12.65 4.83 3.10
C LYS A 129 -11.30 4.95 3.78
N ILE A 130 -10.72 3.80 4.10
CA ILE A 130 -9.36 3.67 4.64
C ILE A 130 -8.57 2.79 3.68
N ASN A 131 -7.45 3.29 3.16
CA ASN A 131 -6.53 2.48 2.37
C ASN A 131 -5.82 1.47 3.26
N CYS A 132 -5.51 0.30 2.72
CA CYS A 132 -4.68 -0.70 3.38
C CYS A 132 -3.57 -1.16 2.43
N ILE A 133 -2.33 -1.00 2.85
CA ILE A 133 -1.16 -1.55 2.16
C ILE A 133 -0.30 -2.33 3.14
N SER A 134 0.54 -3.23 2.64
CA SER A 134 1.48 -3.95 3.51
C SER A 134 2.78 -4.29 2.81
N SER A 135 3.85 -4.45 3.57
CA SER A 135 5.17 -4.77 3.06
C SER A 135 5.95 -5.71 3.97
N ASP A 136 6.68 -6.63 3.36
CA ASP A 136 7.68 -7.46 4.04
C ASP A 136 9.08 -6.85 4.00
N ASP A 137 9.31 -5.87 3.13
CA ASP A 137 10.64 -5.34 2.83
C ASP A 137 10.74 -3.82 2.93
N MET A 138 9.62 -3.15 3.21
CA MET A 138 9.48 -1.71 3.42
C MET A 138 9.68 -0.85 2.17
N VAL A 139 9.76 -1.47 0.97
CA VAL A 139 9.93 -0.79 -0.34
C VAL A 139 8.87 -1.25 -1.33
N ASN A 140 8.64 -2.55 -1.43
CA ASN A 140 7.55 -3.09 -2.25
C ASN A 140 6.30 -3.23 -1.38
N TRP A 141 5.26 -2.50 -1.72
CA TRP A 141 4.01 -2.45 -0.95
C TRP A 141 2.91 -3.19 -1.72
N THR A 142 2.31 -4.19 -1.07
CA THR A 142 1.11 -4.86 -1.57
C THR A 142 -0.10 -4.00 -1.26
N ASP A 143 -0.86 -3.64 -2.28
CA ASP A 143 -2.07 -2.85 -2.14
C ASP A 143 -3.29 -3.74 -1.91
N HIS A 144 -3.94 -3.63 -0.76
CA HIS A 144 -5.14 -4.39 -0.36
C HIS A 144 -6.45 -3.65 -0.64
N GLY A 145 -6.38 -2.54 -1.38
CA GLY A 145 -7.53 -1.72 -1.72
C GLY A 145 -7.90 -0.70 -0.63
N ALA A 146 -9.05 -0.06 -0.82
CA ALA A 146 -9.60 0.93 0.09
C ALA A 146 -10.88 0.38 0.77
N ILE A 147 -10.81 0.14 2.07
CA ILE A 147 -11.87 -0.42 2.91
C ILE A 147 -13.02 0.59 2.97
N PRO A 148 -14.26 0.25 2.58
CA PRO A 148 -15.42 1.14 2.69
C PRO A 148 -15.91 1.19 4.14
N VAL A 149 -15.44 2.15 4.92
CA VAL A 149 -15.70 2.22 6.37
C VAL A 149 -17.00 2.94 6.68
N ALA A 150 -17.19 4.15 6.18
CA ALA A 150 -18.31 5.03 6.54
C ALA A 150 -19.33 5.21 5.40
N GLY A 151 -20.49 5.78 5.72
CA GLY A 151 -21.58 6.06 4.78
C GLY A 151 -22.49 4.87 4.53
N ALA A 152 -23.54 5.10 3.72
CA ALA A 152 -24.61 4.12 3.49
C ALA A 152 -24.15 2.76 2.93
N SER A 153 -23.05 2.73 2.16
CA SER A 153 -22.41 1.53 1.63
C SER A 153 -21.22 1.05 2.46
N GLY A 154 -20.87 1.76 3.53
CA GLY A 154 -19.77 1.42 4.41
C GLY A 154 -20.12 0.34 5.43
N ILE A 155 -19.10 -0.14 6.13
CA ILE A 155 -19.22 -1.13 7.22
C ILE A 155 -19.92 -0.47 8.43
N ALA A 156 -19.46 0.71 8.84
CA ALA A 156 -20.06 1.55 9.88
C ALA A 156 -21.07 2.54 9.25
N LYS A 157 -22.26 2.05 8.90
CA LYS A 157 -23.28 2.82 8.17
C LYS A 157 -23.80 4.07 8.91
N TRP A 158 -23.58 4.16 10.20
CA TRP A 158 -23.95 5.29 11.04
C TRP A 158 -22.96 6.46 11.00
N ALA A 159 -21.72 6.19 10.53
CA ALA A 159 -20.66 7.19 10.41
C ALA A 159 -20.73 7.88 9.04
N ASP A 160 -20.39 9.16 8.99
CA ASP A 160 -20.31 9.94 7.75
C ASP A 160 -18.91 9.93 7.15
N CYS A 161 -17.89 9.90 8.02
CA CYS A 161 -16.47 9.97 7.66
C CYS A 161 -15.66 8.85 8.31
N SER A 162 -14.47 8.58 7.77
CA SER A 162 -13.48 7.65 8.35
C SER A 162 -12.08 8.25 8.24
N TRP A 163 -11.73 9.15 9.19
CA TRP A 163 -10.45 9.83 9.21
C TRP A 163 -9.47 9.16 10.16
N ALA A 164 -8.18 9.44 9.96
CA ALA A 164 -7.07 9.13 10.85
C ALA A 164 -7.14 7.71 11.45
N PRO A 165 -6.96 6.67 10.63
CA PRO A 165 -7.02 5.29 11.10
C PRO A 165 -5.82 4.92 11.96
N CYS A 166 -6.06 4.05 12.94
CA CYS A 166 -5.01 3.38 13.71
C CYS A 166 -5.37 1.91 13.91
N ALA A 167 -4.42 1.01 13.85
CA ALA A 167 -4.67 -0.42 13.98
C ALA A 167 -3.83 -1.07 15.06
N ALA A 168 -4.38 -2.11 15.68
CA ALA A 168 -3.68 -3.00 16.59
C ALA A 168 -4.17 -4.44 16.41
N HIS A 169 -3.40 -5.38 16.93
CA HIS A 169 -3.81 -6.76 17.08
C HIS A 169 -3.63 -7.22 18.52
N LYS A 170 -4.40 -8.21 18.92
CA LYS A 170 -4.32 -8.83 20.26
C LYS A 170 -4.86 -10.25 20.21
N THR A 171 -4.18 -11.16 20.89
CA THR A 171 -4.71 -12.51 21.10
C THR A 171 -5.78 -12.49 22.19
N ILE A 172 -7.03 -12.81 21.83
CA ILE A 172 -8.17 -12.90 22.76
C ILE A 172 -8.72 -14.32 22.75
N ASN A 173 -8.76 -14.97 23.91
CA ASN A 173 -9.21 -16.36 24.03
C ASN A 173 -8.48 -17.34 23.08
N GLY A 174 -7.18 -17.14 22.90
CA GLY A 174 -6.33 -17.98 22.03
C GLY A 174 -6.51 -17.74 20.53
N LYS A 175 -7.22 -16.70 20.13
CA LYS A 175 -7.38 -16.28 18.74
C LYS A 175 -6.85 -14.88 18.53
N GLU A 176 -6.07 -14.72 17.48
CA GLU A 176 -5.63 -13.39 17.06
C GLU A 176 -6.82 -12.60 16.52
N LYS A 177 -6.93 -11.33 16.94
CA LYS A 177 -7.95 -10.37 16.53
C LYS A 177 -7.29 -9.08 16.13
N PHE A 178 -7.86 -8.42 15.12
CA PHE A 178 -7.40 -7.16 14.57
C PHE A 178 -8.46 -6.09 14.80
N PHE A 179 -8.00 -4.89 15.15
CA PHE A 179 -8.81 -3.74 15.50
C PHE A 179 -8.36 -2.56 14.64
N LEU A 180 -9.30 -1.94 13.95
CA LEU A 180 -9.08 -0.75 13.14
C LEU A 180 -9.94 0.40 13.70
N TYR A 181 -9.29 1.29 14.43
CA TYR A 181 -9.93 2.49 14.97
C TYR A 181 -9.95 3.58 13.90
N PHE A 182 -10.98 4.41 13.94
CA PHE A 182 -11.15 5.56 13.05
C PHE A 182 -11.99 6.63 13.74
N CYS A 183 -11.96 7.86 13.24
CA CYS A 183 -12.84 8.90 13.73
C CYS A 183 -13.91 9.30 12.70
N ASN A 184 -15.12 9.59 13.19
CA ASN A 184 -16.22 10.15 12.42
C ASN A 184 -16.11 11.68 12.41
N GLY A 185 -15.20 12.22 11.60
CA GLY A 185 -14.82 13.63 11.68
C GLY A 185 -14.36 13.98 13.09
N GLY A 186 -14.62 15.21 13.54
CA GLY A 186 -14.30 15.67 14.90
C GLY A 186 -15.31 15.27 15.98
N ASN A 187 -16.18 14.26 15.76
CA ASN A 187 -17.37 14.01 16.58
C ASN A 187 -17.37 12.68 17.34
N GLY A 188 -16.37 11.85 17.16
CA GLY A 188 -16.28 10.59 17.89
C GLY A 188 -15.33 9.59 17.26
N VAL A 189 -14.89 8.63 18.07
CA VAL A 189 -13.98 7.54 17.68
C VAL A 189 -14.73 6.23 17.72
N SER A 190 -14.46 5.35 16.76
CA SER A 190 -15.00 4.00 16.70
C SER A 190 -13.95 2.97 16.34
N VAL A 191 -14.36 1.68 16.30
CA VAL A 191 -13.49 0.54 16.04
C VAL A 191 -14.21 -0.49 15.19
N LEU A 192 -13.52 -0.99 14.17
CA LEU A 192 -13.87 -2.19 13.41
C LEU A 192 -13.02 -3.37 13.89
N THR A 193 -13.53 -4.59 13.69
CA THR A 193 -12.84 -5.82 14.07
C THR A 193 -12.73 -6.79 12.90
N ALA A 194 -11.65 -7.58 12.87
CA ALA A 194 -11.44 -8.65 11.88
C ALA A 194 -10.63 -9.81 12.46
N ASP A 195 -10.57 -10.91 11.71
CA ASP A 195 -9.72 -12.08 11.98
C ASP A 195 -8.43 -12.07 11.13
N SER A 196 -8.24 -11.04 10.31
CA SER A 196 -7.06 -10.82 9.46
C SER A 196 -6.74 -9.33 9.39
N PRO A 197 -5.47 -8.92 9.24
CA PRO A 197 -5.09 -7.51 9.12
C PRO A 197 -5.68 -6.82 7.89
N THR A 198 -6.10 -7.55 6.88
CA THR A 198 -6.75 -7.01 5.68
C THR A 198 -8.27 -7.17 5.68
N GLY A 199 -8.86 -7.68 6.76
CA GLY A 199 -10.29 -7.93 6.89
C GLY A 199 -10.66 -9.39 6.52
N PRO A 200 -11.95 -9.70 6.23
CA PRO A 200 -13.05 -8.72 6.16
C PRO A 200 -13.36 -8.09 7.51
N TRP A 201 -13.60 -6.79 7.50
CA TRP A 201 -13.88 -5.98 8.69
C TRP A 201 -15.38 -5.98 9.01
N SER A 202 -15.70 -5.85 10.30
CA SER A 202 -17.07 -5.72 10.82
C SER A 202 -17.14 -4.61 11.86
N ASP A 203 -18.32 -3.99 12.00
CA ASP A 203 -18.62 -3.01 13.03
C ASP A 203 -19.30 -3.72 14.22
N PRO A 204 -18.57 -4.00 15.32
CA PRO A 204 -19.11 -4.74 16.46
C PRO A 204 -20.05 -3.90 17.32
N LEU A 205 -19.99 -2.58 17.24
CA LEU A 205 -20.71 -1.67 18.13
C LEU A 205 -21.95 -1.05 17.49
N GLY A 206 -21.96 -0.84 16.17
CA GLY A 206 -23.00 -0.13 15.45
C GLY A 206 -23.13 1.35 15.86
N LYS A 207 -22.10 1.91 16.51
CA LYS A 207 -22.04 3.29 17.03
C LYS A 207 -20.60 3.65 17.41
N ALA A 208 -20.34 4.92 17.71
CA ALA A 208 -19.06 5.35 18.24
C ALA A 208 -18.76 4.72 19.61
N LEU A 209 -17.50 4.34 19.82
CA LEU A 209 -16.93 3.90 21.11
C LEU A 209 -16.76 5.11 22.06
N ILE A 210 -16.22 6.21 21.54
CA ILE A 210 -15.99 7.46 22.26
C ILE A 210 -16.92 8.53 21.70
N THR A 211 -17.63 9.21 22.57
CA THR A 211 -18.53 10.33 22.24
C THR A 211 -18.35 11.48 23.24
N ARG A 212 -18.95 12.61 23.00
CA ARG A 212 -18.97 13.73 23.98
C ARG A 212 -19.68 13.37 25.28
N ALA A 213 -20.54 12.36 25.30
CA ALA A 213 -21.16 11.83 26.52
C ALA A 213 -20.24 10.89 27.32
N THR A 214 -19.10 10.46 26.75
CA THR A 214 -18.09 9.71 27.49
C THR A 214 -17.51 10.58 28.61
N PRO A 215 -17.38 10.07 29.83
CA PRO A 215 -16.84 10.85 30.95
C PRO A 215 -15.52 11.53 30.58
N ASN A 216 -15.32 12.77 30.99
CA ASN A 216 -14.15 13.61 30.71
C ASN A 216 -13.87 13.86 29.18
N CYS A 217 -14.90 13.77 28.32
CA CYS A 217 -14.76 14.01 26.88
C CYS A 217 -15.66 15.17 26.36
N GLY A 218 -16.52 15.75 27.19
CA GLY A 218 -17.50 16.75 26.76
C GLY A 218 -16.89 18.08 26.28
N ASP A 219 -15.70 18.42 26.75
CA ASP A 219 -15.01 19.70 26.52
C ASP A 219 -13.92 19.61 25.45
N ILE A 220 -13.69 18.43 24.85
CA ILE A 220 -12.69 18.24 23.79
C ILE A 220 -13.14 18.98 22.53
N THR A 221 -12.28 19.83 21.96
CA THR A 221 -12.62 20.62 20.78
C THR A 221 -12.91 19.70 19.59
N TRP A 222 -11.99 18.80 19.25
CA TRP A 222 -12.15 17.77 18.21
C TRP A 222 -11.97 16.38 18.83
N LEU A 223 -13.04 15.61 18.78
CA LEU A 223 -13.05 14.24 19.30
C LEU A 223 -12.67 13.28 18.16
N PHE A 224 -11.38 13.17 17.88
CA PHE A 224 -10.84 12.54 16.69
C PHE A 224 -9.44 11.93 16.93
N ASP A 225 -8.74 11.54 15.86
CA ASP A 225 -7.35 11.06 15.81
C ASP A 225 -7.06 9.98 16.87
N PRO A 226 -7.72 8.83 16.76
CA PRO A 226 -7.44 7.71 17.65
C PRO A 226 -6.04 7.13 17.39
N ALA A 227 -5.31 6.81 18.45
CA ALA A 227 -4.12 5.99 18.39
C ALA A 227 -4.17 4.90 19.47
N VAL A 228 -4.16 3.65 19.03
CA VAL A 228 -4.21 2.49 19.90
C VAL A 228 -2.80 1.96 20.16
N PHE A 229 -2.53 1.61 21.40
CA PHE A 229 -1.30 0.97 21.84
C PHE A 229 -1.65 -0.28 22.67
N VAL A 230 -0.97 -1.39 22.41
CA VAL A 230 -1.06 -2.61 23.22
C VAL A 230 0.28 -2.82 23.92
N ASP A 231 0.27 -2.80 25.26
CA ASP A 231 1.47 -2.96 26.06
C ASP A 231 1.92 -4.45 26.11
N ASP A 232 3.14 -4.70 26.61
CA ASP A 232 3.75 -6.04 26.72
C ASP A 232 2.92 -7.00 27.57
N ASP A 233 2.12 -6.50 28.51
CA ASP A 233 1.21 -7.29 29.33
C ASP A 233 -0.15 -7.58 28.64
N GLY A 234 -0.31 -7.10 27.41
CA GLY A 234 -1.54 -7.22 26.62
C GLY A 234 -2.62 -6.19 26.96
N THR A 235 -2.34 -5.21 27.83
CA THR A 235 -3.27 -4.13 28.11
C THR A 235 -3.35 -3.16 26.94
N GLY A 236 -4.58 -2.90 26.45
CA GLY A 236 -4.83 -1.89 25.41
C GLY A 236 -5.04 -0.49 25.98
N TYR A 237 -4.48 0.50 25.30
CA TYR A 237 -4.67 1.93 25.60
C TYR A 237 -5.10 2.64 24.32
N LEU A 238 -5.94 3.66 24.44
CA LEU A 238 -6.40 4.47 23.32
C LEU A 238 -6.18 5.95 23.63
N CYS A 239 -5.38 6.62 22.81
CA CYS A 239 -5.26 8.08 22.78
C CYS A 239 -6.21 8.65 21.76
N PHE A 240 -6.71 9.86 22.00
CA PHE A 240 -7.59 10.59 21.08
C PHE A 240 -7.78 12.03 21.50
N GLY A 241 -8.28 12.86 20.58
CA GLY A 241 -8.66 14.22 20.84
C GLY A 241 -7.64 15.24 20.37
N GLY A 242 -8.06 16.50 20.32
CA GLY A 242 -7.25 17.62 19.87
C GLY A 242 -8.07 18.90 19.74
N GLY A 243 -7.48 19.85 19.01
CA GLY A 243 -8.00 21.20 18.82
C GLY A 243 -7.63 22.14 19.98
N VAL A 244 -7.70 23.42 19.71
CA VAL A 244 -7.27 24.48 20.64
C VAL A 244 -8.45 25.32 21.04
N PRO A 245 -8.95 25.22 22.29
CA PRO A 245 -9.98 26.10 22.80
C PRO A 245 -9.50 27.56 22.87
N ASP A 246 -10.43 28.51 22.74
CA ASP A 246 -10.11 29.91 22.82
C ASP A 246 -9.36 30.26 24.11
N GLY A 247 -8.26 30.98 23.97
CA GLY A 247 -7.41 31.40 25.08
C GLY A 247 -6.53 30.32 25.72
N LYS A 248 -6.55 29.09 25.21
CA LYS A 248 -5.76 27.96 25.75
C LYS A 248 -4.63 27.47 24.82
N ASN A 249 -4.01 28.39 24.09
CA ASN A 249 -3.03 28.06 23.08
C ASN A 249 -1.82 27.25 23.60
N GLU A 250 -1.31 27.59 24.80
CA GLU A 250 -0.14 26.92 25.39
C GLU A 250 -0.50 25.55 26.00
N MET A 251 -1.65 25.43 26.63
CA MET A 251 -2.11 24.20 27.29
C MET A 251 -3.59 23.95 26.93
N PRO A 252 -3.84 23.37 25.77
CA PRO A 252 -5.22 23.12 25.31
C PRO A 252 -5.97 22.11 26.16
N ASP A 253 -5.28 21.10 26.71
CA ASP A 253 -5.86 20.02 27.53
C ASP A 253 -6.98 19.23 26.81
N THR A 254 -6.88 19.10 25.49
CA THR A 254 -7.90 18.46 24.64
C THR A 254 -7.57 17.02 24.23
N SER A 255 -6.41 16.50 24.61
CA SER A 255 -6.09 15.09 24.43
C SER A 255 -6.44 14.23 25.64
N ARG A 256 -6.79 12.99 25.36
CA ARG A 256 -7.12 11.97 26.37
C ARG A 256 -6.38 10.68 26.10
N VAL A 257 -6.15 9.91 27.16
CA VAL A 257 -5.77 8.50 27.10
C VAL A 257 -6.70 7.70 27.99
N VAL A 258 -7.05 6.49 27.57
CA VAL A 258 -7.91 5.59 28.34
C VAL A 258 -7.41 4.14 28.21
N LYS A 259 -7.54 3.39 29.26
CA LYS A 259 -7.39 1.93 29.23
C LYS A 259 -8.61 1.29 28.57
N LEU A 260 -8.37 0.44 27.59
CA LEU A 260 -9.41 -0.34 26.93
C LEU A 260 -9.79 -1.58 27.75
N GLY A 261 -11.00 -2.08 27.55
CA GLY A 261 -11.40 -3.39 28.02
C GLY A 261 -10.59 -4.51 27.35
N GLU A 262 -10.62 -5.70 27.92
CA GLU A 262 -9.93 -6.88 27.37
C GLU A 262 -10.36 -7.22 25.92
N ASP A 263 -11.58 -6.84 25.58
CA ASP A 263 -12.17 -7.00 24.24
C ASP A 263 -11.70 -5.95 23.21
N MET A 264 -10.94 -4.94 23.64
CA MET A 264 -10.47 -3.81 22.82
C MET A 264 -11.57 -2.96 22.17
N ILE A 265 -12.84 -3.20 22.48
CA ILE A 265 -14.01 -2.49 21.93
C ILE A 265 -14.87 -1.86 23.01
N SER A 266 -14.39 -1.85 24.24
CA SER A 266 -14.99 -1.19 25.40
C SER A 266 -13.92 -0.42 26.19
N LEU A 267 -14.36 0.45 27.11
CA LEU A 267 -13.48 1.19 28.01
C LEU A 267 -13.44 0.47 29.38
N ALA A 268 -12.24 0.27 29.92
CA ALA A 268 -12.06 -0.25 31.27
C ALA A 268 -12.14 0.85 32.34
N ASP A 269 -11.74 2.08 31.99
CA ASP A 269 -11.63 3.20 32.90
C ASP A 269 -12.22 4.49 32.29
N THR A 270 -12.25 5.56 33.08
CA THR A 270 -12.55 6.91 32.58
C THR A 270 -11.34 7.50 31.88
N PRO A 271 -11.48 8.10 30.68
CA PRO A 271 -10.38 8.79 30.00
C PRO A 271 -9.76 9.89 30.89
N ILE A 272 -8.44 9.99 30.87
CA ILE A 272 -7.68 11.01 31.59
C ILE A 272 -7.05 12.01 30.63
N THR A 273 -6.92 13.26 31.07
CA THR A 273 -6.32 14.33 30.28
C THR A 273 -4.80 14.17 30.21
N ILE A 274 -4.23 14.27 29.01
CA ILE A 274 -2.80 14.45 28.80
C ILE A 274 -2.50 15.95 28.69
N HIS A 275 -1.65 16.46 29.58
CA HIS A 275 -1.20 17.85 29.59
C HIS A 275 -0.02 18.03 28.63
N ALA A 276 -0.32 18.10 27.31
CA ALA A 276 0.69 18.29 26.26
C ALA A 276 0.74 19.76 25.84
N PRO A 277 1.90 20.43 25.98
CA PRO A 277 2.02 21.84 25.65
C PRO A 277 1.88 22.06 24.14
N TYR A 278 1.12 23.10 23.78
CA TYR A 278 0.82 23.48 22.39
C TYR A 278 0.24 22.35 21.52
N LEU A 279 -0.41 21.36 22.11
CA LEU A 279 -1.07 20.27 21.36
C LEU A 279 -2.10 20.83 20.37
N PHE A 280 -2.10 20.26 19.15
CA PHE A 280 -3.09 20.54 18.12
C PHE A 280 -3.89 19.29 17.75
N GLU A 281 -3.20 18.21 17.35
CA GLU A 281 -3.81 16.96 16.86
C GLU A 281 -2.82 15.77 16.96
N ASP A 282 -3.19 14.59 16.44
CA ASP A 282 -2.31 13.46 16.15
C ASP A 282 -1.62 12.87 17.39
N SER A 283 -2.42 12.54 18.41
CA SER A 283 -1.89 11.92 19.64
C SER A 283 -1.54 10.45 19.44
N SER A 284 -0.35 10.01 19.89
CA SER A 284 0.05 8.60 19.86
C SER A 284 0.86 8.22 21.09
N ILE A 285 0.87 6.92 21.45
CA ILE A 285 1.74 6.34 22.47
C ILE A 285 2.50 5.17 21.88
N ASN A 286 3.82 5.14 22.13
CA ASN A 286 4.70 4.03 21.83
C ASN A 286 5.56 3.68 23.06
N LYS A 287 5.90 2.42 23.24
CA LYS A 287 6.86 1.98 24.23
C LYS A 287 8.16 1.60 23.54
N ILE A 288 9.28 2.19 23.99
CA ILE A 288 10.62 1.88 23.47
C ILE A 288 11.50 1.58 24.68
N GLY A 289 11.91 0.33 24.82
CA GLY A 289 12.48 -0.19 26.07
C GLY A 289 11.49 -0.04 27.23
N ASP A 290 11.91 0.54 28.33
CA ASP A 290 11.06 0.77 29.52
C ASP A 290 10.40 2.16 29.53
N THR A 291 10.48 2.92 28.44
CA THR A 291 10.01 4.31 28.37
C THR A 291 8.81 4.41 27.45
N TYR A 292 7.74 5.08 27.91
CA TYR A 292 6.58 5.41 27.09
C TYR A 292 6.78 6.81 26.50
N TYR A 293 6.56 6.88 25.19
CA TYR A 293 6.63 8.12 24.40
C TYR A 293 5.22 8.49 23.97
N TYR A 294 4.77 9.64 24.44
CA TYR A 294 3.56 10.27 23.93
C TYR A 294 3.99 11.29 22.87
N THR A 295 3.49 11.13 21.65
CA THR A 295 3.83 11.99 20.51
C THR A 295 2.56 12.67 19.99
N TYR A 296 2.71 13.88 19.43
CA TYR A 296 1.57 14.68 18.97
C TYR A 296 2.02 15.78 18.01
N CYS A 297 1.10 16.30 17.19
CA CYS A 297 1.34 17.48 16.36
C CYS A 297 1.12 18.77 17.17
N SER A 298 2.12 19.66 17.14
CA SER A 298 2.04 20.95 17.80
C SER A 298 1.19 21.96 17.02
N ASN A 299 0.71 22.99 17.73
CA ASN A 299 -0.11 24.06 17.20
C ASN A 299 0.69 24.93 16.19
N TRP A 300 -0.05 25.62 15.32
CA TRP A 300 0.47 26.62 14.40
C TRP A 300 0.92 27.92 15.09
N LYS A 301 0.44 28.19 16.32
CA LYS A 301 0.74 29.39 17.10
C LYS A 301 1.70 29.05 18.24
N THR A 302 2.94 28.74 17.92
CA THR A 302 4.01 28.41 18.89
C THR A 302 4.97 29.56 19.18
N THR A 303 4.75 30.74 18.59
CA THR A 303 5.62 31.91 18.78
C THR A 303 5.73 32.30 20.25
N GLY A 304 6.96 32.43 20.74
CA GLY A 304 7.26 32.80 22.13
C GLY A 304 7.22 31.62 23.12
N ASN A 305 7.04 30.37 22.64
CA ASN A 305 7.12 29.19 23.51
C ASN A 305 8.52 29.04 24.14
N THR A 306 8.58 28.42 25.32
CA THR A 306 9.85 28.16 26.05
C THR A 306 10.40 26.76 25.78
N TYR A 307 9.73 25.95 24.98
CA TYR A 307 10.08 24.55 24.69
C TYR A 307 10.97 24.40 23.45
N GLY A 308 11.10 25.44 22.63
CA GLY A 308 11.83 25.39 21.35
C GLY A 308 11.04 24.76 20.21
N MET A 309 9.72 24.61 20.38
CA MET A 309 8.82 24.02 19.38
C MET A 309 8.72 24.87 18.13
N THR A 310 8.63 24.20 16.98
CA THR A 310 8.22 24.82 15.72
C THR A 310 6.75 24.56 15.42
N SER A 311 6.15 25.34 14.51
CA SER A 311 4.72 25.26 14.21
C SER A 311 4.39 24.00 13.43
N GLY A 312 3.34 23.28 13.86
CA GLY A 312 2.85 22.07 13.16
C GLY A 312 3.87 20.94 13.11
N ALA A 313 4.75 20.87 14.10
CA ALA A 313 5.78 19.82 14.22
C ALA A 313 5.25 18.64 15.06
N ILE A 314 5.83 17.47 14.85
CA ILE A 314 5.61 16.34 15.76
C ILE A 314 6.58 16.46 16.93
N GLU A 315 5.99 16.57 18.11
CA GLU A 315 6.69 16.69 19.39
C GLU A 315 6.58 15.37 20.16
N TYR A 316 7.48 15.15 21.14
CA TYR A 316 7.36 14.00 22.02
C TYR A 316 7.52 14.35 23.49
N MET A 317 6.89 13.57 24.32
CA MET A 317 6.99 13.57 25.78
C MET A 317 7.31 12.15 26.25
N THR A 318 7.88 11.99 27.44
CA THR A 318 8.27 10.69 28.01
C THR A 318 7.66 10.46 29.38
N ALA A 319 7.37 9.19 29.69
CA ALA A 319 6.88 8.75 30.99
C ALA A 319 7.34 7.31 31.29
N SER A 320 7.20 6.90 32.55
CA SER A 320 7.36 5.49 32.99
C SER A 320 6.03 4.71 33.02
N ASN A 321 4.93 5.33 32.63
CA ASN A 321 3.59 4.74 32.63
C ASN A 321 2.79 5.28 31.42
N PRO A 322 2.03 4.45 30.70
CA PRO A 322 1.28 4.89 29.54
C PRO A 322 0.19 5.92 29.84
N LEU A 323 -0.27 6.00 31.09
CA LEU A 323 -1.21 7.02 31.54
C LEU A 323 -0.52 8.31 32.02
N GLY A 324 0.82 8.40 31.94
CA GLY A 324 1.62 9.53 32.42
C GLY A 324 1.88 9.50 33.93
N PRO A 325 2.29 10.63 34.56
CA PRO A 325 2.47 11.94 33.92
C PRO A 325 3.66 11.97 32.95
N TYR A 326 3.49 12.73 31.89
CA TYR A 326 4.50 12.87 30.82
C TYR A 326 5.35 14.14 31.03
N THR A 327 6.62 14.06 30.63
CA THR A 327 7.56 15.18 30.62
C THR A 327 7.99 15.47 29.18
N TYR A 328 7.98 16.73 28.78
CA TYR A 328 8.37 17.14 27.44
C TYR A 328 9.82 16.74 27.12
N GLY A 329 10.00 16.10 25.95
CA GLY A 329 11.30 15.55 25.49
C GLY A 329 11.92 16.31 24.33
N GLY A 330 11.12 16.88 23.42
CA GLY A 330 11.62 17.65 22.28
C GLY A 330 10.81 17.46 20.99
N GLU A 331 11.31 18.06 19.91
CA GLU A 331 10.78 17.93 18.54
C GLU A 331 11.31 16.64 17.88
N LEU A 332 10.40 15.79 17.41
CA LEU A 332 10.72 14.57 16.65
C LEU A 332 10.78 14.85 15.15
N PHE A 333 9.83 15.60 14.61
CA PHE A 333 9.76 15.85 13.18
C PHE A 333 9.16 17.22 12.89
N PRO A 334 9.93 18.14 12.31
CA PRO A 334 9.40 19.44 11.88
C PRO A 334 8.24 19.25 10.92
N ASN A 335 7.43 20.31 10.70
CA ASN A 335 6.41 20.24 9.66
C ASN A 335 7.03 19.79 8.33
N GLN A 336 6.41 18.82 7.67
CA GLN A 336 6.88 18.21 6.42
C GLN A 336 7.16 19.25 5.32
N GLY A 337 6.49 20.41 5.34
CA GLY A 337 6.73 21.49 4.40
C GLY A 337 8.16 22.03 4.43
N LYS A 338 8.89 21.86 5.55
CA LYS A 338 10.30 22.21 5.65
C LYS A 338 11.18 21.40 4.67
N PHE A 339 10.79 20.17 4.37
CA PHE A 339 11.57 19.25 3.51
C PHE A 339 11.04 19.22 2.08
N PHE A 340 9.71 19.35 1.91
CA PHE A 340 9.02 19.13 0.63
C PHE A 340 8.40 20.39 0.02
N GLY A 341 8.49 21.53 0.72
CA GLY A 341 8.07 22.85 0.19
C GLY A 341 6.59 23.20 0.41
N LEU A 342 5.70 22.21 0.59
CA LEU A 342 4.28 22.43 0.84
C LEU A 342 3.95 22.14 2.31
N TYR A 343 3.60 23.19 3.05
CA TYR A 343 3.13 23.09 4.44
C TYR A 343 1.67 22.65 4.49
N GLY A 344 1.31 21.89 5.50
CA GLY A 344 -0.05 21.40 5.74
C GLY A 344 -0.13 20.77 7.12
N ASN A 345 -1.26 20.16 7.47
CA ASN A 345 -1.34 19.37 8.70
C ASN A 345 -0.27 18.27 8.70
N ASN A 346 0.15 17.87 9.90
CA ASN A 346 1.21 16.89 10.08
C ASN A 346 0.66 15.76 10.95
N HIS A 347 0.82 14.53 10.50
CA HIS A 347 0.29 13.36 11.17
C HIS A 347 1.25 12.18 11.00
N HIS A 348 1.40 11.37 12.06
CA HIS A 348 2.44 10.35 12.09
C HIS A 348 2.03 9.06 12.83
N SER A 349 2.84 8.03 12.64
CA SER A 349 2.93 6.86 13.51
C SER A 349 4.39 6.43 13.65
N ILE A 350 4.73 5.90 14.81
CA ILE A 350 6.02 5.25 15.04
C ILE A 350 5.81 3.74 15.03
N CYS A 351 6.68 3.02 14.32
CA CYS A 351 6.67 1.56 14.29
C CYS A 351 8.10 1.02 14.43
N GLU A 352 8.27 0.01 15.26
CA GLU A 352 9.51 -0.75 15.33
C GLU A 352 9.43 -1.96 14.38
N VAL A 353 10.42 -2.11 13.52
CA VAL A 353 10.54 -3.22 12.58
C VAL A 353 11.96 -3.78 12.66
N ASN A 354 12.10 -5.05 13.00
CA ASN A 354 13.41 -5.72 13.11
C ASN A 354 14.39 -4.98 14.06
N GLY A 355 13.90 -4.41 15.17
CA GLY A 355 14.71 -3.67 16.13
C GLY A 355 15.10 -2.27 15.68
N GLN A 356 14.53 -1.74 14.62
CA GLN A 356 14.75 -0.42 14.09
C GLN A 356 13.46 0.40 14.12
N LEU A 357 13.54 1.66 14.58
CA LEU A 357 12.40 2.57 14.67
C LEU A 357 12.23 3.35 13.35
N TYR A 358 10.97 3.49 12.93
CA TYR A 358 10.58 4.23 11.74
C TYR A 358 9.44 5.21 12.05
N LEU A 359 9.53 6.40 11.46
CA LEU A 359 8.48 7.40 11.44
C LEU A 359 7.72 7.29 10.12
N PHE A 360 6.46 6.94 10.19
CA PHE A 360 5.53 7.06 9.08
C PHE A 360 4.81 8.39 9.23
N TYR A 361 4.69 9.12 8.14
CA TYR A 361 4.08 10.44 8.12
C TYR A 361 3.48 10.69 6.73
N HIS A 362 2.83 11.80 6.52
CA HIS A 362 2.39 12.19 5.18
C HIS A 362 3.00 13.51 4.72
N ASN A 363 3.03 13.71 3.41
CA ASN A 363 3.33 14.99 2.77
C ASN A 363 2.41 15.20 1.56
N ARG A 364 2.71 16.18 0.72
CA ARG A 364 1.93 16.53 -0.48
C ARG A 364 2.71 16.29 -1.78
N SER A 365 3.62 15.32 -1.80
CA SER A 365 4.52 15.10 -2.95
C SER A 365 3.81 14.62 -4.20
N VAL A 366 2.81 13.72 -4.09
CA VAL A 366 2.02 13.26 -5.25
C VAL A 366 1.15 14.40 -5.80
N GLU A 367 0.50 15.18 -4.95
CA GLU A 367 -0.25 16.37 -5.34
C GLU A 367 0.63 17.34 -6.15
N GLN A 368 1.84 17.61 -5.65
CA GLN A 368 2.82 18.48 -6.32
C GLN A 368 3.27 17.89 -7.66
N ALA A 369 3.54 16.59 -7.73
CA ALA A 369 3.93 15.90 -8.97
C ALA A 369 2.79 15.86 -10.01
N MET A 370 1.54 15.84 -9.57
CA MET A 370 0.35 15.95 -10.43
C MET A 370 0.09 17.39 -10.90
N GLY A 371 0.73 18.39 -10.28
CA GLY A 371 0.51 19.81 -10.60
C GLY A 371 -0.87 20.32 -10.17
N ILE A 372 -1.46 19.73 -9.12
CA ILE A 372 -2.73 20.16 -8.52
C ILE A 372 -2.49 20.75 -7.13
N GLU A 373 -3.45 21.50 -6.63
CA GLU A 373 -3.43 22.07 -5.27
C GLU A 373 -4.78 21.81 -4.58
N GLY A 374 -4.76 21.34 -3.33
CA GLY A 374 -5.97 21.05 -2.59
C GLY A 374 -5.74 20.29 -1.27
N ASN A 375 -4.51 20.20 -0.77
CA ASN A 375 -4.15 19.46 0.45
C ASN A 375 -4.40 17.93 0.35
N TYR A 376 -4.05 17.33 -0.80
CA TYR A 376 -4.10 15.88 -1.02
C TYR A 376 -2.78 15.23 -0.62
N ARG A 377 -2.83 14.29 0.32
CA ARG A 377 -1.67 13.81 1.06
C ARG A 377 -1.18 12.44 0.58
N SER A 378 0.09 12.13 0.83
CA SER A 378 0.76 10.88 0.41
C SER A 378 1.62 10.34 1.54
N PRO A 379 1.55 9.03 1.89
CA PRO A 379 2.28 8.46 3.02
C PRO A 379 3.75 8.25 2.70
N GLN A 380 4.60 8.52 3.70
CA GLN A 380 6.06 8.46 3.65
C GLN A 380 6.58 7.63 4.82
N VAL A 381 7.84 7.22 4.74
CA VAL A 381 8.57 6.61 5.86
C VAL A 381 10.04 7.01 5.87
N ASP A 382 10.55 7.40 7.05
CA ASP A 382 11.96 7.62 7.30
C ASP A 382 12.38 7.01 8.65
N GLN A 383 13.68 6.83 8.85
CA GLN A 383 14.22 6.17 10.04
C GLN A 383 14.31 7.12 11.23
N ILE A 384 13.93 6.64 12.42
CA ILE A 384 14.19 7.31 13.70
C ILE A 384 15.47 6.79 14.29
N THR A 385 16.30 7.68 14.83
CA THR A 385 17.46 7.34 15.67
C THR A 385 17.22 7.76 17.11
N ILE A 386 17.73 6.98 18.06
CA ILE A 386 17.55 7.21 19.49
C ILE A 386 18.90 7.11 20.23
N SER A 387 19.11 7.94 21.26
CA SER A 387 20.26 7.87 22.15
C SER A 387 19.77 7.91 23.61
N GLY A 388 19.87 6.78 24.30
CA GLY A 388 19.20 6.59 25.59
C GLY A 388 17.70 6.73 25.43
N THR A 389 17.07 7.70 26.08
CA THR A 389 15.64 8.01 25.94
C THR A 389 15.37 9.20 25.01
N LYS A 390 16.41 9.79 24.39
CA LYS A 390 16.25 10.93 23.49
C LYS A 390 16.04 10.46 22.06
N LEU A 391 14.87 10.77 21.49
CA LEU A 391 14.62 10.66 20.06
C LEU A 391 15.31 11.82 19.33
N HIS A 392 16.01 11.53 18.23
CA HIS A 392 16.60 12.55 17.39
C HIS A 392 15.63 13.02 16.33
N THR A 393 15.65 14.31 16.00
CA THR A 393 14.82 14.90 14.96
C THR A 393 15.04 14.20 13.63
N VAL A 394 13.96 13.74 13.02
CA VAL A 394 13.95 13.03 11.73
C VAL A 394 14.00 14.05 10.58
N THR A 395 14.71 13.71 9.53
CA THR A 395 14.70 14.43 8.26
C THR A 395 13.81 13.69 7.28
N GLY A 396 12.79 14.37 6.76
CA GLY A 396 11.93 13.80 5.72
C GLY A 396 12.64 13.75 4.37
N THR A 397 12.55 12.62 3.65
CA THR A 397 13.24 12.40 2.39
C THR A 397 12.35 11.71 1.35
N MET A 398 12.56 12.00 0.06
CA MET A 398 11.98 11.21 -1.03
C MET A 398 12.73 9.88 -1.21
N GLN A 399 13.99 9.82 -0.76
CA GLN A 399 14.77 8.58 -0.77
C GLN A 399 14.13 7.50 0.08
N GLY A 400 13.51 7.87 1.22
CA GLY A 400 12.92 6.92 2.16
C GLY A 400 13.95 5.98 2.76
N ILE A 401 13.55 4.76 3.03
CA ILE A 401 14.40 3.75 3.66
C ILE A 401 14.89 2.69 2.67
N ALA A 402 16.00 2.05 2.99
CA ALA A 402 16.55 0.95 2.20
C ALA A 402 15.69 -0.31 2.33
N GLN A 403 15.60 -1.09 1.23
CA GLN A 403 14.90 -2.36 1.20
C GLN A 403 15.49 -3.35 2.22
N GLN A 404 14.64 -3.86 3.10
CA GLN A 404 15.04 -4.72 4.23
C GLN A 404 15.38 -6.15 3.81
N LYS A 405 14.70 -6.68 2.78
CA LYS A 405 14.97 -8.01 2.20
C LYS A 405 14.65 -8.01 0.71
N SER A 406 15.28 -8.93 -0.04
CA SER A 406 14.99 -9.09 -1.47
C SER A 406 13.71 -9.86 -1.71
N ILE A 407 13.03 -9.56 -2.80
CA ILE A 407 11.88 -10.32 -3.29
C ILE A 407 12.35 -11.67 -3.84
N ASN A 408 11.66 -12.75 -3.46
CA ASN A 408 11.86 -14.09 -4.01
C ASN A 408 10.96 -14.30 -5.24
N PRO A 409 11.51 -14.30 -6.47
CA PRO A 409 10.69 -14.41 -7.68
C PRO A 409 10.18 -15.82 -7.97
N TYR A 410 10.65 -16.85 -7.25
CA TYR A 410 10.32 -18.25 -7.49
C TYR A 410 9.08 -18.72 -6.72
N SER A 411 8.42 -17.84 -6.01
CA SER A 411 7.06 -17.97 -5.45
C SER A 411 6.12 -16.98 -6.13
N LYS A 412 4.81 -17.27 -6.14
CA LYS A 412 3.80 -16.37 -6.69
C LYS A 412 3.88 -15.00 -6.00
N ILE A 413 3.99 -13.93 -6.77
CA ILE A 413 3.97 -12.55 -6.32
C ILE A 413 2.72 -11.90 -6.89
N GLN A 414 1.93 -11.26 -6.05
CA GLN A 414 0.77 -10.48 -6.46
C GLN A 414 1.20 -9.25 -7.26
N ALA A 415 0.49 -8.92 -8.32
CA ALA A 415 0.86 -7.80 -9.21
C ALA A 415 0.78 -6.44 -8.50
N GLU A 416 -0.12 -6.31 -7.54
CA GLU A 416 -0.26 -5.14 -6.68
C GLU A 416 0.85 -4.99 -5.63
N THR A 417 1.81 -5.94 -5.57
CA THR A 417 3.07 -5.78 -4.81
C THR A 417 4.07 -5.04 -5.66
N MET A 418 4.21 -3.75 -5.44
CA MET A 418 5.04 -2.87 -6.26
C MET A 418 5.76 -1.82 -5.42
N SER A 419 6.90 -1.35 -5.92
CA SER A 419 7.66 -0.24 -5.34
C SER A 419 7.36 1.09 -6.03
N ASN A 420 6.98 1.06 -7.31
CA ASN A 420 6.63 2.21 -8.12
C ASN A 420 5.70 1.80 -9.27
N GLN A 421 5.02 2.77 -9.86
CA GLN A 421 4.11 2.56 -10.97
C GLN A 421 3.82 3.85 -11.76
N ALA A 422 3.19 3.73 -12.92
CA ALA A 422 2.55 4.85 -13.60
C ALA A 422 1.31 4.36 -14.37
N GLY A 423 0.22 5.11 -14.24
CA GLY A 423 -1.03 4.94 -14.98
C GLY A 423 -1.98 3.88 -14.46
N ILE A 424 -1.54 3.00 -13.55
CA ILE A 424 -2.34 1.87 -13.05
C ILE A 424 -3.19 2.23 -11.83
N ASN A 425 -4.17 1.37 -11.56
CA ASN A 425 -4.96 1.37 -10.33
C ASN A 425 -5.08 -0.06 -9.77
N VAL A 426 -5.70 -0.19 -8.59
CA VAL A 426 -5.95 -1.48 -7.94
C VAL A 426 -7.44 -1.58 -7.58
N ARG A 427 -8.06 -2.69 -7.92
CA ARG A 427 -9.47 -3.00 -7.64
C ARG A 427 -9.59 -4.21 -6.74
N GLY A 428 -10.58 -4.20 -5.87
CA GLY A 428 -10.87 -5.27 -4.92
C GLY A 428 -10.59 -4.87 -3.48
N LEU A 429 -10.74 -5.83 -2.58
CA LEU A 429 -10.43 -5.74 -1.16
C LEU A 429 -9.80 -7.05 -0.74
N SER A 430 -8.66 -7.01 -0.06
CA SER A 430 -7.88 -8.15 0.40
C SER A 430 -7.31 -9.01 -0.74
N ASP A 431 -8.17 -9.53 -1.61
CA ASP A 431 -7.82 -10.19 -2.87
C ASP A 431 -8.01 -9.16 -4.00
N THR A 432 -6.93 -8.51 -4.35
CA THR A 432 -6.89 -7.36 -5.25
C THR A 432 -6.30 -7.72 -6.62
N ILE A 433 -6.50 -6.86 -7.59
CA ILE A 433 -6.01 -7.01 -8.96
C ILE A 433 -5.60 -5.64 -9.51
N VAL A 434 -4.49 -5.59 -10.22
CA VAL A 434 -4.07 -4.39 -10.95
C VAL A 434 -4.95 -4.16 -12.16
N THR A 435 -5.53 -2.97 -12.26
CA THR A 435 -6.50 -2.54 -13.29
C THR A 435 -6.13 -1.18 -13.87
N ASP A 436 -6.99 -0.69 -14.76
CA ASP A 436 -6.83 0.60 -15.46
C ASP A 436 -5.51 0.70 -16.24
N ILE A 437 -4.90 -0.46 -16.53
CA ILE A 437 -3.70 -0.54 -17.34
C ILE A 437 -4.03 -0.14 -18.77
N ASP A 438 -3.28 0.82 -19.31
CA ASP A 438 -3.36 1.29 -20.68
C ASP A 438 -1.98 1.29 -21.38
N LYS A 439 -1.93 1.81 -22.61
CA LYS A 439 -0.70 1.88 -23.39
C LYS A 439 0.36 2.78 -22.73
N GLY A 440 1.51 2.22 -22.41
CA GLY A 440 2.64 2.92 -21.81
C GLY A 440 2.66 2.90 -20.30
N ASP A 441 1.61 2.37 -19.66
CA ASP A 441 1.59 2.15 -18.22
C ASP A 441 2.55 1.05 -17.81
N TRP A 442 2.97 1.11 -16.55
CA TRP A 442 3.94 0.16 -16.04
C TRP A 442 3.87 0.01 -14.52
N LEU A 443 4.38 -1.11 -14.03
CA LEU A 443 4.66 -1.34 -12.61
C LEU A 443 6.10 -1.82 -12.40
N GLN A 444 6.66 -1.52 -11.23
CA GLN A 444 8.01 -1.88 -10.81
C GLN A 444 7.97 -2.73 -9.56
N VAL A 445 8.82 -3.76 -9.52
CA VAL A 445 9.16 -4.52 -8.32
C VAL A 445 10.65 -4.37 -8.06
N SER A 446 11.02 -3.74 -6.94
CA SER A 446 12.41 -3.47 -6.60
C SER A 446 13.08 -4.67 -5.92
N GLY A 447 14.36 -4.83 -6.21
CA GLY A 447 15.25 -5.77 -5.51
C GLY A 447 14.85 -7.24 -5.63
N VAL A 448 14.40 -7.65 -6.78
CA VAL A 448 14.07 -9.05 -7.09
C VAL A 448 15.35 -9.89 -7.20
N ASN A 449 15.42 -10.99 -6.46
CA ASN A 449 16.63 -11.82 -6.38
C ASN A 449 16.60 -13.00 -7.35
N PHE A 450 17.23 -12.81 -8.50
CA PHE A 450 17.43 -13.84 -9.53
C PHE A 450 18.75 -14.64 -9.37
N SER A 451 19.22 -14.88 -8.15
CA SER A 451 20.49 -15.61 -7.91
C SER A 451 20.52 -17.02 -8.49
N LYS A 452 19.35 -17.65 -8.71
CA LYS A 452 19.22 -18.96 -9.37
C LYS A 452 19.03 -18.84 -10.90
N GLY A 453 19.04 -17.61 -11.45
CA GLY A 453 18.64 -17.34 -12.82
C GLY A 453 17.13 -17.50 -13.03
N ALA A 454 16.66 -17.14 -14.21
CA ALA A 454 15.32 -17.45 -14.68
C ALA A 454 15.32 -17.57 -16.22
N SER A 455 14.60 -18.54 -16.74
CA SER A 455 14.39 -18.72 -18.18
C SER A 455 12.99 -18.29 -18.62
N LYS A 456 12.05 -18.19 -17.67
CA LYS A 456 10.66 -17.82 -17.92
C LYS A 456 10.13 -16.92 -16.79
N ILE A 457 9.23 -16.00 -17.15
CA ILE A 457 8.31 -15.35 -16.22
C ILE A 457 6.90 -15.66 -16.69
N ILE A 458 6.07 -16.17 -15.78
CA ILE A 458 4.66 -16.48 -16.01
C ILE A 458 3.85 -15.36 -15.37
N LEU A 459 2.98 -14.71 -16.14
CA LEU A 459 2.05 -13.69 -15.68
C LEU A 459 0.65 -14.29 -15.65
N THR A 460 -0.13 -14.01 -14.61
CA THR A 460 -1.59 -14.22 -14.60
C THR A 460 -2.24 -12.89 -14.97
N ALA A 461 -2.81 -12.79 -16.16
CA ALA A 461 -3.30 -11.53 -16.71
C ALA A 461 -4.46 -11.73 -17.68
N SER A 462 -5.18 -10.64 -17.98
CA SER A 462 -6.25 -10.61 -18.97
C SER A 462 -6.19 -9.35 -19.82
N SER A 463 -6.70 -9.43 -21.06
CA SER A 463 -6.94 -8.28 -21.91
C SER A 463 -8.16 -8.52 -22.79
N LYS A 464 -9.03 -7.53 -22.92
CA LYS A 464 -10.21 -7.63 -23.79
C LYS A 464 -9.81 -7.71 -25.27
N ASN A 465 -8.81 -6.93 -25.67
CA ASN A 465 -8.42 -6.74 -27.07
C ASN A 465 -7.05 -7.33 -27.42
N GLY A 466 -6.36 -7.92 -26.44
CA GLY A 466 -4.97 -8.34 -26.53
C GLY A 466 -4.01 -7.25 -26.09
N CYS A 467 -2.94 -7.63 -25.38
CA CYS A 467 -1.91 -6.73 -24.89
C CYS A 467 -0.55 -7.45 -24.91
N ALA A 468 0.51 -6.78 -25.37
CA ALA A 468 1.86 -7.23 -25.17
C ALA A 468 2.44 -6.58 -23.89
N VAL A 469 3.27 -7.33 -23.16
CA VAL A 469 3.98 -6.87 -21.97
C VAL A 469 5.48 -6.97 -22.23
N LYS A 470 6.18 -5.85 -22.14
CA LYS A 470 7.65 -5.82 -22.13
C LYS A 470 8.13 -5.98 -20.69
N ILE A 471 8.98 -6.97 -20.45
CA ILE A 471 9.65 -7.16 -19.16
C ILE A 471 11.07 -6.60 -19.31
N CYS A 472 11.44 -5.66 -18.46
CA CYS A 472 12.74 -5.02 -18.52
C CYS A 472 13.32 -4.73 -17.13
N THR A 473 14.58 -4.33 -17.08
CA THR A 473 15.30 -4.06 -15.83
C THR A 473 15.89 -2.66 -15.81
N GLY A 474 16.07 -2.10 -14.60
CA GLY A 474 16.71 -0.81 -14.36
C GLY A 474 15.82 0.42 -14.56
N SER A 475 14.91 0.42 -15.55
CA SER A 475 13.91 1.47 -15.77
C SER A 475 12.81 0.96 -16.71
N PRO A 476 11.64 1.65 -16.83
CA PRO A 476 10.61 1.26 -17.79
C PRO A 476 11.06 1.40 -19.27
N THR A 477 12.08 2.23 -19.53
CA THR A 477 12.74 2.32 -20.82
C THR A 477 13.96 1.39 -20.94
N GLY A 478 14.25 0.62 -19.90
CA GLY A 478 15.43 -0.23 -19.80
C GLY A 478 15.46 -1.37 -20.81
N LYS A 479 16.56 -2.13 -20.80
CA LYS A 479 16.76 -3.26 -21.68
C LYS A 479 15.68 -4.32 -21.44
N ALA A 480 14.97 -4.71 -22.51
CA ALA A 480 14.05 -5.84 -22.47
C ALA A 480 14.81 -7.14 -22.15
N VAL A 481 14.29 -7.91 -21.21
CA VAL A 481 14.75 -9.26 -20.88
C VAL A 481 13.80 -10.31 -21.42
N GLY A 482 12.58 -9.94 -21.81
CA GLY A 482 11.58 -10.79 -22.43
C GLY A 482 10.28 -10.04 -22.72
N TYR A 483 9.37 -10.74 -23.39
CA TYR A 483 8.04 -10.24 -23.74
C TYR A 483 7.00 -11.33 -23.48
N ALA A 484 5.78 -10.92 -23.08
CA ALA A 484 4.60 -11.78 -23.00
C ALA A 484 3.49 -11.24 -23.91
N GLU A 485 2.67 -12.10 -24.47
CA GLU A 485 1.44 -11.73 -25.17
C GLU A 485 0.22 -12.19 -24.38
N ILE A 486 -0.60 -11.25 -23.92
CA ILE A 486 -1.89 -11.51 -23.28
C ILE A 486 -2.93 -11.59 -24.41
N PRO A 487 -3.59 -12.75 -24.62
CA PRO A 487 -4.54 -12.91 -25.70
C PRO A 487 -5.81 -12.08 -25.50
N ALA A 488 -6.46 -11.72 -26.60
CA ALA A 488 -7.77 -11.10 -26.54
C ALA A 488 -8.82 -12.06 -25.96
N GLY A 489 -9.91 -11.50 -25.41
CA GLY A 489 -11.05 -12.28 -24.90
C GLY A 489 -11.40 -12.01 -23.44
N GLY A 490 -10.59 -11.22 -22.70
CA GLY A 490 -10.90 -10.75 -21.34
C GLY A 490 -10.88 -11.82 -20.26
N LYS A 491 -10.38 -13.03 -20.56
CA LYS A 491 -10.29 -14.11 -19.57
C LYS A 491 -8.90 -14.05 -18.88
N MET A 492 -8.91 -14.02 -17.55
CA MET A 492 -7.69 -14.17 -16.75
C MET A 492 -7.06 -15.55 -17.01
N ALA A 493 -5.79 -15.57 -17.43
CA ALA A 493 -5.05 -16.78 -17.75
C ALA A 493 -3.55 -16.57 -17.55
N GLU A 494 -2.83 -17.66 -17.39
CA GLU A 494 -1.36 -17.65 -17.39
C GLU A 494 -0.84 -17.43 -18.80
N VAL A 495 0.11 -16.49 -18.93
CA VAL A 495 0.89 -16.24 -20.14
C VAL A 495 2.38 -16.27 -19.80
N THR A 496 3.19 -16.82 -20.69
CA THR A 496 4.61 -17.04 -20.45
C THR A 496 5.46 -16.11 -21.29
N ALA A 497 6.39 -15.43 -20.64
CA ALA A 497 7.50 -14.74 -21.28
C ALA A 497 8.76 -15.60 -21.17
N SER A 498 9.40 -15.94 -22.26
CA SER A 498 10.80 -16.43 -22.24
C SER A 498 11.71 -15.26 -21.92
N VAL A 499 12.57 -15.39 -20.92
CA VAL A 499 13.44 -14.30 -20.45
C VAL A 499 14.91 -14.69 -20.49
N GLN A 500 15.78 -13.69 -20.64
CA GLN A 500 17.23 -13.86 -20.68
C GLN A 500 17.92 -12.74 -19.88
N GLY A 501 19.10 -13.06 -19.32
CA GLY A 501 19.94 -12.07 -18.63
C GLY A 501 19.48 -11.70 -17.21
N LEU A 502 18.52 -12.44 -16.63
CA LEU A 502 18.13 -12.27 -15.25
C LEU A 502 19.08 -13.04 -14.32
N SER A 503 19.82 -12.30 -13.49
CA SER A 503 20.75 -12.85 -12.51
C SER A 503 21.02 -11.85 -11.38
N GLY A 504 21.28 -12.33 -10.16
CA GLY A 504 21.51 -11.48 -9.00
C GLY A 504 20.29 -10.66 -8.60
N LYS A 505 20.51 -9.54 -7.91
CA LYS A 505 19.45 -8.62 -7.48
C LYS A 505 19.19 -7.56 -8.55
N GLN A 506 17.95 -7.43 -9.00
CA GLN A 506 17.53 -6.49 -10.07
C GLN A 506 16.16 -5.90 -9.78
N ASP A 507 15.93 -4.69 -10.27
CA ASP A 507 14.60 -4.08 -10.32
C ASP A 507 13.93 -4.49 -11.62
N LEU A 508 12.72 -5.04 -11.50
CA LEU A 508 11.94 -5.57 -12.60
C LEU A 508 10.79 -4.62 -12.93
N TYR A 509 10.58 -4.38 -14.23
CA TYR A 509 9.50 -3.55 -14.75
C TYR A 509 8.64 -4.34 -15.72
N PHE A 510 7.33 -4.15 -15.64
CA PHE A 510 6.34 -4.65 -16.60
C PHE A 510 5.70 -3.44 -17.29
N VAL A 511 5.95 -3.29 -18.58
CA VAL A 511 5.43 -2.16 -19.39
C VAL A 511 4.40 -2.70 -20.37
N PHE A 512 3.24 -2.07 -20.44
CA PHE A 512 2.10 -2.57 -21.19
C PHE A 512 1.89 -1.82 -22.52
N SER A 513 1.46 -2.55 -23.56
CA SER A 513 1.21 -1.98 -24.88
C SER A 513 -0.22 -1.56 -25.12
N ALA A 514 -1.16 -2.01 -24.30
CA ALA A 514 -2.59 -1.79 -24.41
C ALA A 514 -3.30 -2.13 -23.09
N GLN A 515 -4.62 -1.98 -23.07
CA GLN A 515 -5.46 -2.27 -21.93
C GLN A 515 -5.34 -3.72 -21.44
N ALA A 516 -5.10 -3.88 -20.15
CA ALA A 516 -4.95 -5.18 -19.48
C ALA A 516 -5.39 -5.12 -18.01
N GLU A 517 -5.48 -6.28 -17.40
CA GLU A 517 -5.52 -6.49 -15.95
C GLU A 517 -4.46 -7.55 -15.59
N MET A 518 -3.84 -7.42 -14.41
CA MET A 518 -2.81 -8.35 -13.97
C MET A 518 -3.03 -8.73 -12.50
N ASP A 519 -3.02 -10.05 -12.22
CA ASP A 519 -3.21 -10.62 -10.87
C ASP A 519 -1.87 -10.95 -10.20
N SER A 520 -0.97 -11.59 -10.94
CA SER A 520 0.25 -12.10 -10.33
C SER A 520 1.32 -12.46 -11.36
N TRP A 521 2.54 -12.74 -10.85
CA TRP A 521 3.63 -13.27 -11.64
C TRP A 521 4.53 -14.20 -10.84
N ILE A 522 5.30 -15.04 -11.54
CA ILE A 522 6.30 -15.97 -10.97
C ILE A 522 7.42 -16.23 -11.98
N ALA A 523 8.66 -16.35 -11.52
CA ALA A 523 9.80 -16.75 -12.34
C ALA A 523 10.07 -18.27 -12.26
N LYS A 524 10.55 -18.83 -13.36
CA LYS A 524 10.94 -20.25 -13.47
C LYS A 524 12.31 -20.38 -14.11
#